data_4a34ea06ae40ed189d4c912dcdb1d87f
#
_entry.id   4a34ea06ae40ed189d4c912dcdb1d87f
#
_cell.length_a   1.000
_cell.length_b   1.000
_cell.length_c   1.000
_cell.angle_alpha   90.00
_cell.angle_beta   90.00
_cell.angle_gamma   90.00
#
_symmetry.space_group_name_H-M   'P 1'
#
loop_
_entity.id
_entity.type
_entity.pdbx_description
1 polymer ?
#
loop_
_entity_poly.entity_id
_entity_poly.type
_entity_poly.pdbx_seq_one_letter_code
_entity_poly.pdbx_strand_id
1 'polypeptide(L)'
;MSLRNELRRAINETAPTETLGYNWVTLVGNYTAATDAIHSANPNLLVTWSGMQYDQDLSALIQGKNLNTAPCYKCDAIRDGLRRDPIVFDLASHPWSNKVVYELHLYSMSEDLDTGSCPIIFAELYASGFNAIGMPPPPACNVTKNCPSAVRNTPVIISEFGAAQDVSLFNDTLMNCLKDFTQQNNVSWAMWSLAGSYRIRSGGQGVGDTWALGNYNWTGWNYPEGVEKWWKPWVSSMF
;
A
#
# COMPACT_ATOMS: atom_id res chain seq x y z
N MET A 1 -8.64 -2.20 -11.54
CA MET A 1 -7.37 -2.44 -12.28
C MET A 1 -6.27 -1.69 -11.56
N SER A 2 -5.26 -2.39 -11.04
CA SER A 2 -4.09 -1.74 -10.44
C SER A 2 -3.14 -1.28 -11.56
N LEU A 3 -2.59 -0.07 -11.41
CA LEU A 3 -1.74 0.53 -12.43
C LEU A 3 -0.30 0.02 -12.36
N ARG A 4 0.19 -0.23 -11.16
CA ARG A 4 1.58 -0.66 -10.95
C ARG A 4 1.73 -1.35 -9.61
N ASN A 5 2.59 -2.36 -9.55
CA ASN A 5 2.94 -3.05 -8.31
C ASN A 5 4.27 -2.52 -7.76
N GLU A 6 4.29 -2.10 -6.51
CA GLU A 6 5.46 -1.76 -5.71
C GLU A 6 6.49 -0.86 -6.43
N LEU A 7 6.08 0.36 -6.72
CA LEU A 7 6.98 1.34 -7.32
C LEU A 7 8.20 1.60 -6.43
N ARG A 8 9.36 1.45 -7.04
CA ARG A 8 10.65 1.65 -6.40
C ARG A 8 11.65 2.26 -7.37
N ARG A 9 12.69 2.86 -6.83
CA ARG A 9 13.75 3.41 -7.65
C ARG A 9 14.46 2.28 -8.42
N ALA A 10 14.46 2.39 -9.74
CA ALA A 10 15.30 1.57 -10.59
C ALA A 10 16.66 2.28 -10.77
N ILE A 11 17.75 1.53 -10.69
CA ILE A 11 19.10 2.04 -10.97
C ILE A 11 19.42 1.70 -12.41
N ASN A 12 19.81 2.72 -13.19
CA ASN A 12 20.43 2.46 -14.49
C ASN A 12 21.88 2.02 -14.26
N GLU A 13 22.18 0.74 -14.40
CA GLU A 13 23.51 0.20 -14.16
C GLU A 13 24.57 0.73 -15.11
N THR A 14 24.16 1.17 -16.31
CA THR A 14 25.06 1.76 -17.33
C THR A 14 25.25 3.26 -17.17
N ALA A 15 24.34 3.95 -16.49
CA ALA A 15 24.36 5.38 -16.24
C ALA A 15 23.78 5.69 -14.84
N PRO A 16 24.50 5.36 -13.77
CA PRO A 16 23.95 5.41 -12.39
C PRO A 16 23.64 6.83 -11.90
N THR A 17 24.09 7.87 -12.62
CA THR A 17 23.78 9.28 -12.34
C THR A 17 22.55 9.80 -13.06
N GLU A 18 21.96 9.02 -13.98
CA GLU A 18 20.73 9.41 -14.65
C GLU A 18 19.53 9.29 -13.73
N THR A 19 18.69 10.32 -13.73
CA THR A 19 17.40 10.28 -13.03
C THR A 19 16.39 9.48 -13.85
N LEU A 20 15.81 8.46 -13.24
CA LEU A 20 14.85 7.57 -13.90
C LEU A 20 13.40 7.96 -13.66
N GLY A 21 13.17 9.13 -13.06
CA GLY A 21 11.83 9.68 -12.85
C GLY A 21 11.06 9.08 -11.67
N TYR A 22 11.75 8.45 -10.71
CA TYR A 22 11.12 7.96 -9.47
C TYR A 22 10.88 9.12 -8.51
N ASN A 23 9.77 9.81 -8.66
CA ASN A 23 9.31 10.91 -7.80
C ASN A 23 7.79 11.12 -7.96
N TRP A 24 7.19 11.89 -7.04
CA TRP A 24 5.75 12.12 -7.01
C TRP A 24 5.20 12.77 -8.29
N VAL A 25 5.90 13.70 -8.88
CA VAL A 25 5.44 14.40 -10.10
C VAL A 25 5.33 13.43 -11.27
N THR A 26 6.34 12.59 -11.45
CA THR A 26 6.35 11.58 -12.52
C THR A 26 5.29 10.49 -12.27
N LEU A 27 5.15 10.03 -11.02
CA LEU A 27 4.12 9.05 -10.65
C LEU A 27 2.73 9.57 -11.02
N VAL A 28 2.38 10.76 -10.54
CA VAL A 28 1.05 11.35 -10.76
C VAL A 28 0.79 11.58 -12.25
N GLY A 29 1.78 12.09 -12.99
CA GLY A 29 1.67 12.30 -14.44
C GLY A 29 1.37 11.00 -15.19
N ASN A 30 2.10 9.92 -14.86
CA ASN A 30 1.91 8.62 -15.50
C ASN A 30 0.57 7.98 -15.10
N TYR A 31 0.18 8.08 -13.83
CA TYR A 31 -1.08 7.51 -13.35
C TYR A 31 -2.29 8.25 -13.92
N THR A 32 -2.20 9.58 -14.03
CA THR A 32 -3.25 10.39 -14.68
C THR A 32 -3.43 9.96 -16.13
N ALA A 33 -2.34 9.93 -16.91
CA ALA A 33 -2.41 9.55 -18.33
C ALA A 33 -2.95 8.12 -18.53
N ALA A 34 -2.55 7.17 -17.68
CA ALA A 34 -3.06 5.80 -17.72
C ALA A 34 -4.55 5.74 -17.36
N THR A 35 -4.98 6.48 -16.32
CA THR A 35 -6.38 6.50 -15.89
C THR A 35 -7.28 7.18 -16.92
N ASP A 36 -6.82 8.26 -17.57
CA ASP A 36 -7.52 8.90 -18.68
C ASP A 36 -7.78 7.90 -19.84
N ALA A 37 -6.74 7.14 -20.21
CA ALA A 37 -6.88 6.12 -21.26
C ALA A 37 -7.85 5.00 -20.87
N ILE A 38 -7.76 4.50 -19.63
CA ILE A 38 -8.65 3.46 -19.11
C ILE A 38 -10.09 3.96 -19.06
N HIS A 39 -10.32 5.16 -18.52
CA HIS A 39 -11.65 5.75 -18.40
C HIS A 39 -12.27 6.04 -19.77
N SER A 40 -11.47 6.47 -20.73
CA SER A 40 -11.93 6.64 -22.12
C SER A 40 -12.38 5.32 -22.74
N ALA A 41 -11.67 4.23 -22.45
CA ALA A 41 -12.04 2.89 -22.98
C ALA A 41 -13.21 2.26 -22.23
N ASN A 42 -13.29 2.42 -20.92
CA ASN A 42 -14.36 1.91 -20.06
C ASN A 42 -14.58 2.79 -18.83
N PRO A 43 -15.53 3.72 -18.85
CA PRO A 43 -15.79 4.65 -17.75
C PRO A 43 -16.35 4.00 -16.48
N ASN A 44 -16.74 2.73 -16.53
CA ASN A 44 -17.26 2.01 -15.38
C ASN A 44 -16.18 1.29 -14.57
N LEU A 45 -14.97 1.18 -15.09
CA LEU A 45 -13.89 0.46 -14.43
C LEU A 45 -13.34 1.25 -13.25
N LEU A 46 -13.17 0.57 -12.10
CA LEU A 46 -12.40 1.10 -10.98
C LEU A 46 -10.91 0.96 -11.29
N VAL A 47 -10.15 1.98 -10.92
CA VAL A 47 -8.69 2.03 -11.06
C VAL A 47 -8.07 2.18 -9.68
N THR A 48 -7.13 1.31 -9.33
CA THR A 48 -6.40 1.45 -8.09
C THR A 48 -5.11 2.21 -8.31
N TRP A 49 -4.87 3.18 -7.43
CA TRP A 49 -3.67 4.01 -7.38
C TRP A 49 -2.87 3.65 -6.14
N SER A 50 -1.68 3.15 -6.34
CA SER A 50 -0.71 2.96 -5.28
C SER A 50 0.18 4.19 -5.09
N GLY A 51 0.93 4.19 -4.01
CA GLY A 51 1.81 5.30 -3.67
C GLY A 51 3.29 5.05 -3.99
N MET A 52 4.14 5.73 -3.23
CA MET A 52 5.58 5.58 -3.28
C MET A 52 6.05 4.52 -2.26
N GLN A 53 7.36 4.21 -2.24
CA GLN A 53 7.99 3.31 -1.26
C GLN A 53 7.37 1.91 -1.22
N TYR A 54 7.35 1.22 -2.36
CA TYR A 54 6.75 -0.11 -2.45
C TYR A 54 5.25 -0.10 -2.09
N ASP A 55 4.55 0.93 -2.57
CA ASP A 55 3.11 1.15 -2.33
C ASP A 55 2.73 1.36 -0.85
N GLN A 56 3.67 1.85 -0.01
CA GLN A 56 3.46 2.06 1.43
C GLN A 56 3.09 3.50 1.81
N ASP A 57 3.23 4.46 0.89
CA ASP A 57 2.98 5.88 1.19
C ASP A 57 2.10 6.54 0.13
N LEU A 58 0.92 6.98 0.52
CA LEU A 58 -0.04 7.76 -0.27
C LEU A 58 -0.12 9.21 0.19
N SER A 59 0.65 9.59 1.21
CA SER A 59 0.45 10.85 1.94
C SER A 59 0.47 12.10 1.05
N ALA A 60 1.30 12.12 0.01
CA ALA A 60 1.36 13.29 -0.86
C ALA A 60 0.09 13.51 -1.68
N LEU A 61 -0.55 12.41 -2.12
CA LEU A 61 -1.79 12.45 -2.90
C LEU A 61 -2.98 12.85 -2.05
N ILE A 62 -3.15 12.18 -0.92
CA ILE A 62 -4.35 12.30 -0.11
C ILE A 62 -4.36 13.55 0.77
N GLN A 63 -3.19 14.10 1.10
CA GLN A 63 -3.04 15.31 1.94
C GLN A 63 -2.86 16.58 1.10
N GLY A 64 -2.91 16.50 -0.24
CA GLY A 64 -2.76 17.65 -1.12
C GLY A 64 -1.40 18.34 -0.99
N LYS A 65 -0.33 17.56 -0.77
CA LYS A 65 1.02 18.13 -0.67
C LYS A 65 1.53 18.62 -2.01
N ASN A 66 2.41 19.63 -1.98
CA ASN A 66 3.17 20.01 -3.17
C ASN A 66 4.09 18.86 -3.58
N LEU A 67 3.80 18.24 -4.72
CA LEU A 67 4.52 17.06 -5.24
C LEU A 67 6.01 17.34 -5.52
N ASN A 68 6.37 18.61 -5.75
CA ASN A 68 7.76 19.01 -5.94
C ASN A 68 8.61 18.88 -4.67
N THR A 69 7.97 18.93 -3.50
CA THR A 69 8.64 18.95 -2.19
C THR A 69 8.13 17.89 -1.22
N ALA A 70 7.12 17.10 -1.63
CA ALA A 70 6.59 16.04 -0.79
C ALA A 70 7.69 15.03 -0.45
N PRO A 71 7.76 14.59 0.80
CA PRO A 71 8.73 13.58 1.24
C PRO A 71 8.69 12.36 0.33
N CYS A 72 9.85 11.85 0.02
CA CYS A 72 9.99 10.65 -0.78
C CYS A 72 11.36 10.02 -0.56
N TYR A 73 11.37 8.79 -0.08
CA TYR A 73 12.61 8.06 0.21
C TYR A 73 13.34 7.68 -1.08
N LYS A 74 14.61 8.09 -1.18
CA LYS A 74 15.46 7.81 -2.37
C LYS A 74 14.85 8.21 -3.70
N CYS A 75 14.03 9.26 -3.71
CA CYS A 75 13.49 9.78 -4.98
C CYS A 75 14.54 10.40 -5.87
N ASP A 76 14.29 10.32 -7.17
CA ASP A 76 15.08 11.04 -8.16
C ASP A 76 14.77 12.54 -8.10
N ALA A 77 15.77 13.35 -8.43
CA ALA A 77 15.57 14.78 -8.54
C ALA A 77 14.51 15.10 -9.60
N ILE A 78 13.67 16.06 -9.29
CA ILE A 78 12.70 16.59 -10.25
C ILE A 78 13.44 17.48 -11.23
N ARG A 79 13.20 17.31 -12.52
CA ARG A 79 13.84 18.14 -13.58
C ARG A 79 13.49 19.62 -13.39
N ASP A 80 14.45 20.50 -13.57
CA ASP A 80 14.33 21.94 -13.29
C ASP A 80 13.10 22.61 -13.90
N GLY A 81 12.66 22.19 -15.08
CA GLY A 81 11.44 22.71 -15.73
C GLY A 81 10.13 22.42 -15.00
N LEU A 82 10.11 21.41 -14.10
CA LEU A 82 8.94 21.01 -13.33
C LEU A 82 8.92 21.59 -11.90
N ARG A 83 9.99 22.31 -11.49
CA ARG A 83 10.13 22.83 -10.11
C ARG A 83 9.59 24.24 -9.90
N ARG A 84 9.19 24.94 -10.96
CA ARG A 84 8.93 26.39 -10.89
C ARG A 84 7.67 26.73 -10.13
N ASP A 85 6.60 25.93 -10.29
CA ASP A 85 5.32 26.17 -9.63
C ASP A 85 4.95 25.00 -8.71
N PRO A 86 4.25 25.25 -7.60
CA PRO A 86 3.70 24.19 -6.78
C PRO A 86 2.77 23.29 -7.60
N ILE A 87 3.00 21.98 -7.54
CA ILE A 87 2.13 20.99 -8.18
C ILE A 87 1.40 20.26 -7.07
N VAL A 88 0.09 20.40 -7.04
CA VAL A 88 -0.79 19.66 -6.10
C VAL A 88 -1.72 18.79 -6.93
N PHE A 89 -1.83 17.52 -6.55
CA PHE A 89 -2.78 16.62 -7.19
C PHE A 89 -4.19 16.90 -6.65
N ASP A 90 -5.09 17.28 -7.54
CA ASP A 90 -6.51 17.44 -7.23
C ASP A 90 -7.32 16.34 -7.92
N LEU A 91 -7.61 15.27 -7.19
CA LEU A 91 -8.44 14.18 -7.69
C LEU A 91 -9.82 14.67 -8.15
N ALA A 92 -10.39 15.69 -7.51
CA ALA A 92 -11.73 16.18 -7.83
C ALA A 92 -11.83 16.84 -9.20
N SER A 93 -10.71 17.33 -9.75
CA SER A 93 -10.66 17.97 -11.07
C SER A 93 -10.79 16.98 -12.23
N HIS A 94 -10.70 15.67 -11.98
CA HIS A 94 -10.74 14.64 -13.02
C HIS A 94 -12.12 14.00 -13.19
N PRO A 95 -12.56 13.69 -14.42
CA PRO A 95 -13.86 13.08 -14.68
C PRO A 95 -14.01 11.67 -14.06
N TRP A 96 -12.90 11.00 -13.81
CA TRP A 96 -12.83 9.67 -13.21
C TRP A 96 -12.60 9.71 -11.68
N SER A 97 -12.76 10.84 -11.04
CA SER A 97 -12.47 11.02 -9.60
C SER A 97 -13.25 10.09 -8.67
N ASN A 98 -14.40 9.59 -9.09
CA ASN A 98 -15.22 8.61 -8.37
C ASN A 98 -14.92 7.15 -8.75
N LYS A 99 -13.89 6.92 -9.55
CA LYS A 99 -13.44 5.59 -10.00
C LYS A 99 -12.10 5.18 -9.41
N VAL A 100 -11.46 6.06 -8.64
CA VAL A 100 -10.19 5.77 -7.98
C VAL A 100 -10.42 5.10 -6.64
N VAL A 101 -9.67 4.05 -6.40
CA VAL A 101 -9.47 3.42 -5.09
C VAL A 101 -7.98 3.48 -4.81
N TYR A 102 -7.58 3.96 -3.65
CA TYR A 102 -6.18 3.89 -3.24
C TYR A 102 -5.84 2.51 -2.71
N GLU A 103 -4.59 2.08 -2.92
CA GLU A 103 -4.09 0.81 -2.40
C GLU A 103 -2.77 0.98 -1.66
N LEU A 104 -2.61 0.22 -0.57
CA LEU A 104 -1.39 0.15 0.21
C LEU A 104 -0.93 -1.29 0.37
N HIS A 105 0.40 -1.47 0.35
CA HIS A 105 1.08 -2.70 0.75
C HIS A 105 1.69 -2.51 2.15
N LEU A 106 1.49 -3.47 3.03
CA LEU A 106 1.87 -3.34 4.44
C LEU A 106 2.66 -4.57 4.91
N TYR A 107 3.92 -4.34 5.25
CA TYR A 107 4.81 -5.39 5.73
C TYR A 107 5.65 -4.90 6.91
N SER A 108 6.03 -5.81 7.79
CA SER A 108 6.87 -5.55 8.95
C SER A 108 8.30 -5.09 8.62
N MET A 109 8.69 -5.19 7.35
CA MET A 109 10.03 -4.75 6.88
C MET A 109 10.14 -3.24 6.63
N SER A 110 9.09 -2.47 6.83
CA SER A 110 9.19 -1.01 6.86
C SER A 110 9.67 -0.57 8.24
N GLU A 111 10.74 0.23 8.28
CA GLU A 111 11.38 0.69 9.52
C GLU A 111 10.40 1.35 10.51
N ASP A 112 9.25 1.80 10.04
CA ASP A 112 8.24 2.53 10.80
C ASP A 112 7.15 1.64 11.43
N LEU A 113 6.86 0.46 10.90
CA LEU A 113 5.76 -0.41 11.36
C LEU A 113 6.18 -1.49 12.37
N ASP A 114 7.49 -1.70 12.57
CA ASP A 114 7.99 -2.85 13.33
C ASP A 114 8.09 -2.63 14.85
N THR A 115 7.98 -1.41 15.33
CA THR A 115 8.41 -1.09 16.71
C THR A 115 7.30 -0.61 17.64
N GLY A 116 6.05 -0.65 17.18
CA GLY A 116 4.97 0.02 17.89
C GLY A 116 3.93 -0.90 18.52
N SER A 117 3.23 -0.33 19.48
CA SER A 117 1.91 -0.84 19.88
C SER A 117 0.86 -0.51 18.82
N CYS A 118 -0.27 -1.21 18.79
CA CYS A 118 -1.35 -0.94 17.83
C CYS A 118 -1.76 0.55 17.75
N PRO A 119 -1.84 1.34 18.83
CA PRO A 119 -2.11 2.78 18.70
C PRO A 119 -1.10 3.53 17.84
N ILE A 120 0.18 3.19 17.89
CA ILE A 120 1.24 3.79 17.06
C ILE A 120 1.08 3.35 15.62
N ILE A 121 0.92 2.05 15.37
CA ILE A 121 0.68 1.49 14.05
C ILE A 121 -0.56 2.12 13.41
N PHE A 122 -1.65 2.31 14.15
CA PHE A 122 -2.86 2.98 13.64
C PHE A 122 -2.62 4.44 13.23
N ALA A 123 -1.77 5.17 13.98
CA ALA A 123 -1.39 6.53 13.60
C ALA A 123 -0.54 6.55 12.32
N GLU A 124 0.32 5.56 12.13
CA GLU A 124 1.12 5.40 10.93
C GLU A 124 0.25 5.05 9.71
N LEU A 125 -0.65 4.08 9.85
CA LEU A 125 -1.62 3.73 8.81
C LEU A 125 -2.47 4.94 8.42
N TYR A 126 -2.96 5.68 9.40
CA TYR A 126 -3.70 6.92 9.17
C TYR A 126 -2.88 7.92 8.35
N ALA A 127 -1.64 8.19 8.75
CA ALA A 127 -0.76 9.16 8.08
C ALA A 127 -0.33 8.71 6.67
N SER A 128 -0.17 7.40 6.45
CA SER A 128 0.24 6.83 5.16
C SER A 128 -0.88 6.84 4.11
N GLY A 129 -2.16 6.86 4.53
CA GLY A 129 -3.23 6.85 3.54
C GLY A 129 -4.65 6.66 4.08
N PHE A 130 -4.83 5.99 5.22
CA PHE A 130 -6.17 5.67 5.69
C PHE A 130 -6.96 6.86 6.25
N ASN A 131 -6.36 8.03 6.44
CA ASN A 131 -7.11 9.26 6.67
C ASN A 131 -8.11 9.58 5.53
N ALA A 132 -7.89 9.05 4.32
CA ALA A 132 -8.80 9.22 3.18
C ALA A 132 -10.14 8.47 3.34
N ILE A 133 -10.25 7.45 4.20
CA ILE A 133 -11.55 6.76 4.39
C ILE A 133 -12.52 7.53 5.30
N GLY A 134 -12.13 8.69 5.80
CA GLY A 134 -12.98 9.54 6.65
C GLY A 134 -13.01 9.13 8.12
N MET A 135 -12.09 8.25 8.56
CA MET A 135 -11.95 7.91 9.96
C MET A 135 -11.39 9.10 10.78
N PRO A 136 -11.73 9.22 12.06
CA PRO A 136 -11.11 10.22 12.93
C PRO A 136 -9.62 9.86 13.17
N PRO A 137 -8.76 10.88 13.41
CA PRO A 137 -7.36 10.62 13.74
C PRO A 137 -7.25 9.75 14.99
N PRO A 138 -6.44 8.67 14.94
CA PRO A 138 -6.14 7.88 16.12
C PRO A 138 -5.51 8.72 17.25
N PRO A 139 -5.74 8.39 18.53
CA PRO A 139 -5.21 9.17 19.65
C PRO A 139 -3.69 9.38 19.62
N ALA A 140 -2.93 8.40 19.13
CA ALA A 140 -1.48 8.49 19.00
C ALA A 140 -1.01 9.53 17.96
N CYS A 141 -1.85 9.96 17.03
CA CYS A 141 -1.53 11.00 16.06
C CYS A 141 -1.07 12.33 16.70
N ASN A 142 -1.64 12.66 17.84
CA ASN A 142 -1.30 13.91 18.55
C ASN A 142 0.02 13.83 19.31
N VAL A 143 0.56 12.64 19.51
CA VAL A 143 1.75 12.39 20.36
C VAL A 143 2.98 12.04 19.54
N THR A 144 2.82 11.27 18.48
CA THR A 144 3.94 10.66 17.75
C THR A 144 4.13 11.19 16.34
N LYS A 145 3.05 11.59 15.67
CA LYS A 145 3.08 12.05 14.27
C LYS A 145 2.10 13.19 14.05
N ASN A 146 2.47 14.12 13.18
CA ASN A 146 1.52 15.05 12.62
C ASN A 146 0.66 14.27 11.61
N CYS A 147 -0.61 14.02 11.95
CA CYS A 147 -1.55 13.28 11.12
C CYS A 147 -2.55 14.23 10.46
N PRO A 148 -2.19 14.87 9.35
CA PRO A 148 -3.10 15.78 8.66
C PRO A 148 -4.28 15.00 8.08
N SER A 149 -5.42 15.69 7.99
CA SER A 149 -6.60 15.14 7.35
C SER A 149 -6.40 14.99 5.84
N ALA A 150 -7.13 14.06 5.24
CA ALA A 150 -7.23 13.96 3.79
C ALA A 150 -7.98 15.16 3.22
N VAL A 151 -7.61 15.61 2.04
CA VAL A 151 -8.31 16.67 1.31
C VAL A 151 -9.65 16.19 0.74
N ARG A 152 -9.82 14.88 0.58
CA ARG A 152 -11.04 14.26 0.09
C ARG A 152 -11.16 12.83 0.60
N ASN A 153 -12.38 12.42 0.96
CA ASN A 153 -12.67 11.03 1.24
C ASN A 153 -12.60 10.20 -0.05
N THR A 154 -11.82 9.13 -0.01
CA THR A 154 -11.59 8.21 -1.12
C THR A 154 -11.40 6.81 -0.54
N PRO A 155 -11.98 5.76 -1.13
CA PRO A 155 -11.75 4.40 -0.66
C PRO A 155 -10.25 4.03 -0.67
N VAL A 156 -9.83 3.33 0.38
CA VAL A 156 -8.48 2.76 0.51
C VAL A 156 -8.59 1.29 0.84
N ILE A 157 -7.80 0.46 0.19
CA ILE A 157 -7.69 -0.98 0.46
C ILE A 157 -6.27 -1.34 0.86
N ILE A 158 -6.12 -2.42 1.61
CA ILE A 158 -4.83 -3.09 1.79
C ILE A 158 -4.77 -4.17 0.70
N SER A 159 -4.07 -3.90 -0.40
CA SER A 159 -4.04 -4.82 -1.54
C SER A 159 -2.98 -5.91 -1.40
N GLU A 160 -2.00 -5.71 -0.49
CA GLU A 160 -0.99 -6.72 -0.21
C GLU A 160 -0.44 -6.58 1.21
N PHE A 161 -0.43 -7.65 1.96
CA PHE A 161 0.24 -7.79 3.26
C PHE A 161 0.39 -9.27 3.59
N GLY A 162 1.27 -9.60 4.52
CA GLY A 162 1.45 -10.99 4.92
C GLY A 162 2.52 -11.16 5.99
N ALA A 163 2.58 -12.36 6.52
CA ALA A 163 3.59 -12.82 7.48
C ALA A 163 3.89 -14.31 7.27
N ALA A 164 4.91 -14.80 7.97
CA ALA A 164 5.22 -16.22 7.99
C ALA A 164 4.02 -17.04 8.50
N GLN A 165 3.72 -18.14 7.81
CA GLN A 165 2.63 -19.04 8.17
C GLN A 165 3.17 -20.12 9.09
N ASP A 166 3.41 -19.76 10.35
CA ASP A 166 3.88 -20.61 11.43
C ASP A 166 3.38 -20.10 12.79
N VAL A 167 3.89 -20.65 13.87
CA VAL A 167 3.50 -20.27 15.25
C VAL A 167 3.72 -18.79 15.58
N SER A 168 4.64 -18.11 14.89
CA SER A 168 4.90 -16.67 15.10
C SER A 168 3.72 -15.78 14.71
N LEU A 169 2.86 -16.23 13.79
CA LEU A 169 1.67 -15.50 13.35
C LEU A 169 0.79 -15.02 14.51
N PHE A 170 0.61 -15.84 15.55
CA PHE A 170 -0.24 -15.47 16.70
C PHE A 170 0.32 -14.31 17.53
N ASN A 171 1.63 -14.12 17.51
CA ASN A 171 2.35 -13.09 18.25
C ASN A 171 2.85 -11.94 17.35
N ASP A 172 2.57 -11.99 16.05
CA ASP A 172 2.96 -10.93 15.13
C ASP A 172 2.16 -9.66 15.43
N THR A 173 2.86 -8.63 15.89
CA THR A 173 2.23 -7.37 16.32
C THR A 173 1.54 -6.67 15.15
N LEU A 174 2.21 -6.55 14.00
CA LEU A 174 1.63 -5.89 12.84
C LEU A 174 0.37 -6.61 12.38
N MET A 175 0.43 -7.93 12.24
CA MET A 175 -0.70 -8.72 11.77
C MET A 175 -1.92 -8.64 12.70
N ASN A 176 -1.69 -8.68 14.01
CA ASN A 176 -2.78 -8.52 14.99
C ASN A 176 -3.36 -7.11 14.95
N CYS A 177 -2.51 -6.07 14.84
CA CYS A 177 -2.98 -4.69 14.72
C CYS A 177 -3.71 -4.44 13.39
N LEU A 178 -3.26 -5.00 12.27
CA LEU A 178 -3.97 -4.90 10.99
C LEU A 178 -5.34 -5.56 11.03
N LYS A 179 -5.45 -6.72 11.69
CA LYS A 179 -6.73 -7.38 11.91
C LYS A 179 -7.69 -6.46 12.67
N ASP A 180 -7.26 -5.92 13.80
CA ASP A 180 -8.08 -5.01 14.60
C ASP A 180 -8.43 -3.75 13.81
N PHE A 181 -7.48 -3.16 13.10
CA PHE A 181 -7.67 -1.96 12.30
C PHE A 181 -8.71 -2.15 11.20
N THR A 182 -8.60 -3.24 10.44
CA THR A 182 -9.51 -3.53 9.32
C THR A 182 -10.93 -3.81 9.80
N GLN A 183 -11.09 -4.53 10.91
CA GLN A 183 -12.38 -4.80 11.52
C GLN A 183 -13.04 -3.52 12.06
N GLN A 184 -12.29 -2.66 12.78
CA GLN A 184 -12.82 -1.43 13.36
C GLN A 184 -13.22 -0.39 12.30
N ASN A 185 -12.53 -0.37 11.16
CA ASN A 185 -12.71 0.66 10.13
C ASN A 185 -13.34 0.12 8.84
N ASN A 186 -13.76 -1.14 8.82
CA ASN A 186 -14.34 -1.81 7.65
C ASN A 186 -13.47 -1.67 6.38
N VAL A 187 -12.17 -1.93 6.52
CA VAL A 187 -11.19 -1.82 5.42
C VAL A 187 -11.08 -3.14 4.69
N SER A 188 -11.31 -3.13 3.39
CA SER A 188 -11.10 -4.30 2.53
C SER A 188 -9.61 -4.61 2.37
N TRP A 189 -9.29 -5.91 2.25
CA TRP A 189 -7.91 -6.36 2.17
C TRP A 189 -7.72 -7.61 1.31
N ALA A 190 -6.49 -7.79 0.83
CA ALA A 190 -6.01 -9.02 0.18
C ALA A 190 -4.64 -9.39 0.74
N MET A 191 -4.46 -10.66 1.11
CA MET A 191 -3.22 -11.12 1.71
C MET A 191 -2.25 -11.70 0.67
N TRP A 192 -0.96 -11.59 0.94
CA TRP A 192 0.11 -12.27 0.25
C TRP A 192 0.60 -13.45 1.09
N SER A 193 0.40 -14.72 0.67
CA SER A 193 -0.31 -15.12 -0.53
C SER A 193 -0.93 -16.50 -0.35
N LEU A 194 -1.80 -16.90 -1.27
CA LEU A 194 -2.34 -18.27 -1.29
C LEU A 194 -1.35 -19.30 -1.87
N ALA A 195 -0.31 -18.84 -2.53
CA ALA A 195 0.63 -19.60 -3.36
C ALA A 195 1.23 -20.84 -2.66
N GLY A 196 1.20 -21.97 -3.33
CA GLY A 196 1.99 -23.16 -3.00
C GLY A 196 3.41 -23.10 -3.59
N SER A 197 3.74 -24.04 -4.47
CA SER A 197 5.10 -24.22 -4.99
C SER A 197 5.43 -23.51 -6.30
N TYR A 198 4.45 -22.87 -6.94
CA TYR A 198 4.69 -22.34 -8.29
C TYR A 198 5.48 -21.03 -8.33
N ARG A 199 5.64 -20.37 -7.20
CA ARG A 199 6.30 -19.08 -7.12
C ARG A 199 7.81 -19.22 -7.11
N ILE A 200 8.46 -18.47 -8.01
CA ILE A 200 9.91 -18.37 -8.09
C ILE A 200 10.30 -16.98 -7.59
N ARG A 201 10.84 -16.84 -6.39
CA ARG A 201 11.31 -15.55 -5.88
C ARG A 201 12.81 -15.34 -6.11
N SER A 202 13.61 -16.41 -6.07
CA SER A 202 15.08 -16.35 -6.14
C SER A 202 15.66 -17.31 -7.18
N GLY A 203 14.96 -17.52 -8.32
CA GLY A 203 15.42 -18.39 -9.40
C GLY A 203 15.24 -19.87 -9.16
N GLY A 204 14.71 -20.30 -8.02
CA GLY A 204 14.42 -21.69 -7.72
C GLY A 204 12.97 -22.07 -8.01
N GLN A 205 12.74 -23.17 -8.73
CA GLN A 205 11.43 -23.80 -8.81
C GLN A 205 11.32 -24.84 -7.68
N GLY A 206 10.12 -25.04 -7.20
CA GLY A 206 9.86 -26.11 -6.27
C GLY A 206 10.26 -25.83 -4.82
N VAL A 207 10.36 -24.57 -4.43
CA VAL A 207 10.59 -24.14 -3.05
C VAL A 207 9.25 -23.74 -2.43
N GLY A 208 8.93 -24.23 -1.24
CA GLY A 208 7.78 -23.76 -0.46
C GLY A 208 7.95 -22.30 -0.09
N ASP A 209 6.86 -21.52 -0.17
CA ASP A 209 6.85 -20.15 0.32
C ASP A 209 6.35 -20.17 1.76
N THR A 210 7.17 -19.72 2.71
CA THR A 210 6.81 -19.66 4.13
C THR A 210 5.68 -18.68 4.44
N TRP A 211 5.39 -17.76 3.52
CA TRP A 211 4.30 -16.78 3.63
C TRP A 211 3.01 -17.24 2.96
N ALA A 212 3.05 -18.35 2.22
CA ALA A 212 1.88 -18.89 1.56
C ALA A 212 0.95 -19.63 2.54
N LEU A 213 -0.35 -19.45 2.39
CA LEU A 213 -1.34 -20.27 3.11
C LEU A 213 -1.30 -21.73 2.64
N GLY A 214 -1.28 -21.93 1.32
CA GLY A 214 -1.22 -23.27 0.71
C GLY A 214 0.17 -23.87 0.79
N ASN A 215 0.22 -25.16 1.14
CA ASN A 215 1.48 -25.89 1.17
C ASN A 215 2.05 -26.12 -0.24
N TYR A 216 3.30 -26.56 -0.28
CA TYR A 216 4.07 -26.77 -1.49
C TYR A 216 3.35 -27.53 -2.61
N ASN A 217 2.67 -28.61 -2.31
CA ASN A 217 2.00 -29.48 -3.28
C ASN A 217 0.49 -29.26 -3.41
N TRP A 218 -0.03 -28.17 -2.85
CA TRP A 218 -1.45 -27.80 -2.89
C TRP A 218 -2.41 -28.84 -2.28
N THR A 219 -1.94 -29.66 -1.34
CA THR A 219 -2.74 -30.68 -0.69
C THR A 219 -3.32 -30.24 0.66
N GLY A 220 -2.95 -29.06 1.15
CA GLY A 220 -3.40 -28.53 2.42
C GLY A 220 -2.78 -27.17 2.73
N TRP A 221 -2.85 -26.75 3.97
CA TRP A 221 -2.30 -25.51 4.45
C TRP A 221 -0.87 -25.67 4.97
N ASN A 222 -0.03 -24.64 4.83
CA ASN A 222 1.30 -24.62 5.46
C ASN A 222 1.20 -24.65 6.99
N TYR A 223 0.25 -23.88 7.51
CA TYR A 223 -0.01 -23.82 8.95
C TYR A 223 -1.53 -23.96 9.22
N PRO A 224 -2.05 -25.21 9.31
CA PRO A 224 -3.48 -25.45 9.48
C PRO A 224 -4.08 -24.79 10.72
N GLU A 225 -3.35 -24.76 11.83
CA GLU A 225 -3.81 -24.14 13.07
C GLU A 225 -3.99 -22.61 12.90
N GLY A 226 -3.06 -21.94 12.21
CA GLY A 226 -3.16 -20.53 11.88
C GLY A 226 -4.37 -20.23 11.01
N VAL A 227 -4.64 -21.09 10.02
CA VAL A 227 -5.84 -20.92 9.18
C VAL A 227 -7.11 -21.02 10.01
N GLU A 228 -7.23 -22.05 10.85
CA GLU A 228 -8.46 -22.29 11.63
C GLU A 228 -8.68 -21.28 12.75
N LYS A 229 -7.62 -20.90 13.47
CA LYS A 229 -7.74 -20.11 14.69
C LYS A 229 -7.47 -18.61 14.48
N TRP A 230 -6.83 -18.22 13.39
CA TRP A 230 -6.44 -16.83 13.13
C TRP A 230 -7.06 -16.27 11.86
N TRP A 231 -6.86 -16.88 10.69
CA TRP A 231 -7.36 -16.37 9.42
C TRP A 231 -8.88 -16.50 9.27
N LYS A 232 -9.45 -17.66 9.50
CA LYS A 232 -10.91 -17.87 9.38
C LYS A 232 -11.74 -16.93 10.26
N PRO A 233 -11.40 -16.74 11.56
CA PRO A 233 -12.12 -15.76 12.39
C PRO A 233 -12.04 -14.34 11.85
N TRP A 234 -10.88 -13.92 11.31
CA TRP A 234 -10.75 -12.61 10.71
C TRP A 234 -11.62 -12.47 9.46
N VAL A 235 -11.50 -13.39 8.50
CA VAL A 235 -12.33 -13.39 7.28
C VAL A 235 -13.81 -13.36 7.64
N SER A 236 -14.26 -14.22 8.58
CA SER A 236 -15.67 -14.30 8.96
C SER A 236 -16.21 -13.03 9.63
N SER A 237 -15.36 -12.23 10.23
CA SER A 237 -15.77 -10.98 10.87
C SER A 237 -15.95 -9.81 9.88
N MET A 238 -15.54 -9.98 8.63
CA MET A 238 -15.66 -8.95 7.58
C MET A 238 -16.99 -9.04 6.80
N PHE A 239 -17.79 -10.06 7.06
CA PHE A 239 -19.09 -10.31 6.43
C PHE A 239 -20.19 -10.48 7.47
#